data_f8b13b1d97b690d27c6c51936309d148
#
_entry.id   f8b13b1d97b690d27c6c51936309d148
#
_cell.length_a   1.000
_cell.length_b   1.000
_cell.length_c   1.000
_cell.angle_alpha   90.00
_cell.angle_beta   90.00
_cell.angle_gamma   90.00
#
_symmetry.space_group_name_H-M   'P 1'
#
loop_
_entity.id
_entity.type
_entity.pdbx_description
1 polymer ?
#
loop_
_entity_poly.entity_id
_entity_poly.type
_entity_poly.pdbx_seq_one_letter_code
_entity_poly.pdbx_strand_id
1 'polypeptide(L)'
;MSTTTYYVHVNSANRDQIKYPSGNTYSMYLTNPVKNVKQVEVIVARIPNTLYNITSSGSPQIIFNGTTNITIPVGFYSDPTTLANVIQNYLLSGPFTWLPAEGKFLYLSENPDTIQVLTDDVATILGFDLNVQTASLISSDPSIYAPGYTYFIKSQFIGDMTKNDFIFLDIPELSHTKFQDAVSNPQMTTRTIDKNGNVVNISTGNGKPSLTGVFTGITMDVAPNTVKIFKNNDYPISISYDPPLSQVSILTMNWYDKNRNLVNFQGLEDNAVILRFTVDKDPPKELDWIDEIKEKQIETLPAPPIPKPIKEKKVWGRWFLMLIFLAFIGVVALRRVNGPV
;
A
#
# COMPACT_ATOMS: atom_id res chain seq x y z
N MET A 1 18.59 -0.23 33.50
CA MET A 1 18.94 0.44 32.23
C MET A 1 18.15 1.72 32.15
N SER A 2 18.81 2.85 31.92
CA SER A 2 18.10 4.13 31.78
C SER A 2 17.68 4.33 30.32
N THR A 3 16.42 4.65 30.09
CA THR A 3 15.88 4.91 28.74
C THR A 3 15.76 6.42 28.51
N THR A 4 15.84 6.83 27.25
CA THR A 4 15.54 8.20 26.81
C THR A 4 14.45 8.16 25.77
N THR A 5 13.64 9.20 25.71
CA THR A 5 12.50 9.29 24.80
C THR A 5 12.69 10.46 23.84
N TYR A 6 12.46 10.19 22.53
CA TYR A 6 12.42 11.20 21.48
C TYR A 6 11.03 11.23 20.84
N TYR A 7 10.58 12.42 20.45
CA TYR A 7 9.35 12.57 19.68
C TYR A 7 9.72 13.05 18.27
N VAL A 8 9.19 12.32 17.28
CA VAL A 8 9.39 12.63 15.87
C VAL A 8 8.04 12.98 15.26
N HIS A 9 7.92 14.20 14.76
CA HIS A 9 6.75 14.68 14.03
C HIS A 9 6.98 14.53 12.53
N VAL A 10 6.24 13.64 11.91
CA VAL A 10 6.24 13.41 10.45
C VAL A 10 4.97 14.03 9.89
N ASN A 11 5.12 14.99 8.96
CA ASN A 11 3.99 15.67 8.32
C ASN A 11 4.19 15.66 6.81
N SER A 12 3.24 15.12 6.09
CA SER A 12 3.30 15.03 4.62
C SER A 12 3.36 16.39 3.93
N ALA A 13 2.93 17.47 4.57
CA ALA A 13 3.08 18.85 4.04
C ALA A 13 4.55 19.23 3.82
N ASN A 14 5.47 18.63 4.58
CA ASN A 14 6.92 18.91 4.50
C ASN A 14 7.65 17.96 3.52
N ARG A 15 6.93 17.10 2.80
CA ARG A 15 7.53 16.20 1.80
C ARG A 15 8.09 16.97 0.60
N ASP A 16 9.02 16.38 -0.08
CA ASP A 16 9.42 16.85 -1.41
C ASP A 16 8.27 16.57 -2.39
N GLN A 17 7.47 17.61 -2.69
CA GLN A 17 6.28 17.50 -3.54
C GLN A 17 6.60 17.19 -5.01
N ILE A 18 7.83 17.45 -5.47
CA ILE A 18 8.27 17.08 -6.83
C ILE A 18 8.48 15.57 -6.90
N LYS A 19 9.17 15.02 -5.90
CA LYS A 19 9.45 13.59 -5.83
C LYS A 19 8.24 12.77 -5.38
N TYR A 20 7.45 13.32 -4.47
CA TYR A 20 6.28 12.68 -3.87
C TYR A 20 5.05 13.59 -4.06
N PRO A 21 4.41 13.57 -5.22
CA PRO A 21 3.27 14.46 -5.49
C PRO A 21 2.06 14.17 -4.59
N SER A 22 1.89 12.93 -4.15
CA SER A 22 0.81 12.53 -3.23
C SER A 22 1.33 12.36 -1.81
N GLY A 23 0.47 12.65 -0.81
CA GLY A 23 0.75 12.40 0.62
C GLY A 23 0.58 10.94 1.05
N ASN A 24 0.31 10.01 0.14
CA ASN A 24 0.09 8.60 0.45
C ASN A 24 1.39 7.77 0.51
N THR A 25 2.45 8.23 -0.13
CA THR A 25 3.79 7.64 -0.05
C THR A 25 4.84 8.74 -0.11
N TYR A 26 5.72 8.80 0.87
CA TYR A 26 6.80 9.77 0.94
C TYR A 26 7.86 9.36 1.97
N SER A 27 9.09 9.85 1.80
CA SER A 27 10.18 9.62 2.76
C SER A 27 10.63 10.94 3.37
N MET A 28 10.92 10.92 4.68
CA MET A 28 11.40 12.05 5.46
C MET A 28 12.70 11.69 6.17
N TYR A 29 13.70 12.56 6.07
CA TYR A 29 14.95 12.41 6.82
C TYR A 29 14.81 12.99 8.21
N LEU A 30 15.28 12.28 9.21
CA LEU A 30 15.38 12.80 10.55
C LEU A 30 16.57 13.77 10.64
N THR A 31 16.35 14.95 11.21
CA THR A 31 17.42 15.94 11.44
C THR A 31 18.57 15.34 12.25
N ASN A 32 18.23 14.53 13.25
CA ASN A 32 19.18 13.76 14.04
C ASN A 32 18.75 12.29 14.02
N PRO A 33 19.58 11.37 13.49
CA PRO A 33 19.29 9.94 13.53
C PRO A 33 19.10 9.44 14.97
N VAL A 34 18.06 8.63 15.18
CA VAL A 34 17.79 7.98 16.47
C VAL A 34 18.49 6.63 16.50
N LYS A 35 19.31 6.38 17.52
CA LYS A 35 20.11 5.15 17.68
C LYS A 35 19.56 4.29 18.80
N ASN A 36 19.84 2.98 18.74
CA ASN A 36 19.48 1.99 19.76
C ASN A 36 17.98 2.02 20.12
N VAL A 37 17.14 2.03 19.09
CA VAL A 37 15.69 2.12 19.25
C VAL A 37 15.15 0.80 19.78
N LYS A 38 14.60 0.83 20.98
CA LYS A 38 14.01 -0.32 21.67
C LYS A 38 12.50 -0.43 21.45
N GLN A 39 11.83 0.73 21.31
CA GLN A 39 10.39 0.77 21.14
C GLN A 39 10.00 2.00 20.33
N VAL A 40 8.99 1.82 19.49
CA VAL A 40 8.33 2.92 18.77
C VAL A 40 6.82 2.85 19.00
N GLU A 41 6.22 4.01 19.26
CA GLU A 41 4.78 4.14 19.50
C GLU A 41 4.20 5.26 18.65
N VAL A 42 2.96 5.07 18.18
CA VAL A 42 2.16 6.16 17.58
C VAL A 42 1.44 6.89 18.71
N ILE A 43 1.77 8.15 18.92
CA ILE A 43 1.13 8.98 19.93
C ILE A 43 -0.10 9.68 19.38
N VAL A 44 0.01 10.24 18.18
CA VAL A 44 -1.07 10.92 17.47
C VAL A 44 -0.90 10.64 15.98
N ALA A 45 -2.01 10.38 15.30
CA ALA A 45 -2.05 10.45 13.85
C ALA A 45 -3.25 11.30 13.39
N ARG A 46 -2.99 12.21 12.47
CA ARG A 46 -3.99 13.04 11.79
C ARG A 46 -4.13 12.53 10.36
N ILE A 47 -5.28 12.01 10.01
CA ILE A 47 -5.50 11.30 8.74
C ILE A 47 -6.79 11.81 8.11
N PRO A 48 -6.73 12.39 6.89
CA PRO A 48 -7.93 12.74 6.14
C PRO A 48 -8.71 11.46 5.78
N ASN A 49 -10.01 11.45 6.04
CA ASN A 49 -10.86 10.38 5.56
C ASN A 49 -11.36 10.71 4.14
N THR A 50 -10.62 10.23 3.17
CA THR A 50 -10.95 10.34 1.74
C THR A 50 -11.27 8.99 1.13
N LEU A 51 -11.59 8.00 1.97
CA LEU A 51 -11.90 6.65 1.51
C LEU A 51 -13.24 6.65 0.78
N TYR A 52 -13.18 6.28 -0.48
CA TYR A 52 -14.37 6.04 -1.27
C TYR A 52 -14.84 4.60 -1.12
N ASN A 53 -16.14 4.41 -1.02
CA ASN A 53 -16.72 3.09 -1.04
C ASN A 53 -16.98 2.59 -2.47
N ILE A 54 -17.08 3.50 -3.45
CA ILE A 54 -17.03 3.19 -4.88
C ILE A 54 -15.72 3.75 -5.44
N THR A 55 -14.83 2.86 -5.86
CA THR A 55 -13.47 3.21 -6.33
C THR A 55 -13.39 3.09 -7.86
N SER A 56 -12.35 3.68 -8.46
CA SER A 56 -12.09 3.59 -9.91
C SER A 56 -11.53 2.23 -10.34
N SER A 57 -11.18 1.35 -9.40
CA SER A 57 -10.61 0.05 -9.76
C SER A 57 -11.70 -0.85 -10.36
N GLY A 58 -11.59 -1.09 -11.66
CA GLY A 58 -12.49 -1.99 -12.38
C GLY A 58 -13.68 -1.35 -13.09
N SER A 59 -13.71 -0.03 -13.22
CA SER A 59 -14.86 0.71 -13.82
C SER A 59 -16.18 0.34 -13.14
N PRO A 60 -16.64 1.08 -12.13
CA PRO A 60 -17.83 0.76 -11.36
C PRO A 60 -19.08 0.85 -12.25
N GLN A 61 -19.49 -0.28 -12.80
CA GLN A 61 -20.54 -0.35 -13.81
C GLN A 61 -21.62 -1.37 -13.44
N ILE A 62 -22.82 -1.03 -13.87
CA ILE A 62 -23.97 -1.93 -13.92
C ILE A 62 -24.33 -2.10 -15.39
N ILE A 63 -24.50 -3.33 -15.83
CA ILE A 63 -25.09 -3.62 -17.15
C ILE A 63 -26.58 -3.86 -16.96
N PHE A 64 -27.38 -3.09 -17.69
CA PHE A 64 -28.82 -3.24 -17.73
C PHE A 64 -29.26 -3.84 -19.08
N ASN A 65 -30.06 -4.91 -19.02
CA ASN A 65 -30.56 -5.66 -20.20
C ASN A 65 -29.44 -6.11 -21.17
N GLY A 66 -28.24 -6.39 -20.65
CA GLY A 66 -27.10 -6.86 -21.44
C GLY A 66 -26.51 -5.82 -22.41
N THR A 67 -27.04 -4.62 -22.48
CA THR A 67 -26.67 -3.62 -23.50
C THR A 67 -26.37 -2.23 -22.94
N THR A 68 -27.09 -1.80 -21.91
CA THR A 68 -26.92 -0.46 -21.32
C THR A 68 -25.92 -0.48 -20.18
N ASN A 69 -24.78 0.19 -20.40
CA ASN A 69 -23.75 0.34 -19.36
C ASN A 69 -24.02 1.60 -18.54
N ILE A 70 -24.28 1.44 -17.25
CA ILE A 70 -24.42 2.52 -16.29
C ILE A 70 -23.12 2.62 -15.51
N THR A 71 -22.38 3.72 -15.66
CA THR A 71 -21.18 3.99 -14.86
C THR A 71 -21.58 4.78 -13.62
N ILE A 72 -21.33 4.21 -12.44
CA ILE A 72 -21.56 4.88 -11.16
C ILE A 72 -20.38 5.81 -10.90
N PRO A 73 -20.59 7.09 -10.62
CA PRO A 73 -19.49 7.99 -10.28
C PRO A 73 -18.68 7.47 -9.09
N VAL A 74 -17.37 7.52 -9.22
CA VAL A 74 -16.45 7.22 -8.11
C VAL A 74 -16.71 8.20 -6.99
N GLY A 75 -16.84 7.71 -5.75
CA GLY A 75 -17.14 8.57 -4.63
C GLY A 75 -17.47 7.83 -3.34
N PHE A 76 -17.89 8.59 -2.37
CA PHE A 76 -18.40 8.07 -1.11
C PHE A 76 -19.92 8.29 -1.04
N TYR A 77 -20.63 7.19 -0.92
CA TYR A 77 -22.09 7.17 -0.76
C TYR A 77 -22.41 6.71 0.66
N SER A 78 -22.80 7.65 1.53
CA SER A 78 -23.22 7.35 2.91
C SER A 78 -24.71 7.06 3.02
N ASP A 79 -25.48 7.55 2.06
CA ASP A 79 -26.94 7.40 2.01
C ASP A 79 -27.33 6.51 0.83
N PRO A 80 -27.92 5.35 1.10
CA PRO A 80 -28.41 4.45 0.05
C PRO A 80 -29.44 5.09 -0.89
N THR A 81 -30.26 6.01 -0.39
CA THR A 81 -31.26 6.71 -1.19
C THR A 81 -30.60 7.60 -2.22
N THR A 82 -29.53 8.31 -1.82
CA THR A 82 -28.73 9.12 -2.77
C THR A 82 -28.14 8.25 -3.87
N LEU A 83 -27.58 7.09 -3.52
CA LEU A 83 -27.05 6.14 -4.50
C LEU A 83 -28.13 5.60 -5.42
N ALA A 84 -29.30 5.25 -4.86
CA ALA A 84 -30.46 4.81 -5.67
C ALA A 84 -30.85 5.87 -6.70
N ASN A 85 -30.91 7.14 -6.29
CA ASN A 85 -31.24 8.25 -7.18
C ASN A 85 -30.21 8.45 -8.30
N VAL A 86 -28.91 8.27 -7.98
CA VAL A 86 -27.84 8.33 -8.99
C VAL A 86 -28.05 7.25 -10.05
N ILE A 87 -28.33 6.01 -9.65
CA ILE A 87 -28.60 4.89 -10.57
C ILE A 87 -29.90 5.13 -11.35
N GLN A 88 -30.94 5.61 -10.66
CA GLN A 88 -32.25 5.91 -11.27
C GLN A 88 -32.15 6.89 -12.44
N ASN A 89 -31.25 7.87 -12.37
CA ASN A 89 -31.07 8.85 -13.46
C ASN A 89 -30.62 8.22 -14.80
N TYR A 90 -30.11 7.02 -14.75
CA TYR A 90 -29.69 6.25 -15.94
C TYR A 90 -30.71 5.17 -16.37
N LEU A 91 -31.62 4.81 -15.46
CA LEU A 91 -32.64 3.79 -15.72
C LEU A 91 -33.92 4.46 -16.22
N LEU A 92 -34.29 4.19 -17.46
CA LEU A 92 -35.47 4.82 -18.10
C LEU A 92 -36.77 4.01 -17.94
N SER A 93 -36.68 2.73 -17.55
CA SER A 93 -37.77 1.77 -17.62
C SER A 93 -38.51 1.52 -16.32
N GLY A 94 -38.01 2.01 -15.17
CA GLY A 94 -38.66 1.85 -13.87
C GLY A 94 -37.88 2.39 -12.69
N PRO A 95 -38.49 2.50 -11.51
CA PRO A 95 -37.84 3.05 -10.34
C PRO A 95 -36.81 2.08 -9.73
N PHE A 96 -35.66 2.63 -9.35
CA PHE A 96 -34.65 1.98 -8.54
C PHE A 96 -34.64 2.64 -7.17
N THR A 97 -34.99 1.91 -6.13
CA THR A 97 -35.23 2.47 -4.79
C THR A 97 -34.53 1.69 -3.70
N TRP A 98 -34.31 2.36 -2.58
CA TRP A 98 -33.82 1.74 -1.34
C TRP A 98 -35.01 1.35 -0.45
N LEU A 99 -34.97 0.13 0.11
CA LEU A 99 -35.93 -0.39 1.08
C LEU A 99 -35.31 -0.32 2.50
N PRO A 100 -35.56 0.74 3.30
CA PRO A 100 -34.87 0.92 4.58
C PRO A 100 -35.15 -0.20 5.59
N ALA A 101 -36.36 -0.77 5.58
CA ALA A 101 -36.73 -1.83 6.49
C ALA A 101 -35.99 -3.16 6.24
N GLU A 102 -35.58 -3.40 4.99
CA GLU A 102 -34.87 -4.62 4.61
C GLU A 102 -33.36 -4.39 4.44
N GLY A 103 -32.91 -3.14 4.31
CA GLY A 103 -31.55 -2.81 3.96
C GLY A 103 -31.17 -3.23 2.53
N LYS A 104 -32.12 -3.17 1.59
CA LYS A 104 -32.00 -3.70 0.22
C LYS A 104 -32.36 -2.69 -0.84
N PHE A 105 -31.80 -2.89 -2.04
CA PHE A 105 -32.22 -2.16 -3.23
C PHE A 105 -33.28 -2.94 -3.99
N LEU A 106 -34.24 -2.20 -4.55
CA LEU A 106 -35.35 -2.72 -5.34
C LEU A 106 -35.44 -1.96 -6.66
N TYR A 107 -35.48 -2.70 -7.75
CA TYR A 107 -35.82 -2.20 -9.07
C TYR A 107 -37.18 -2.77 -9.49
N LEU A 108 -38.06 -1.92 -9.99
CA LEU A 108 -39.39 -2.31 -10.52
C LEU A 108 -39.44 -2.10 -12.02
N SER A 109 -40.13 -2.99 -12.74
CA SER A 109 -40.23 -2.92 -14.18
C SER A 109 -41.57 -3.45 -14.69
N GLU A 110 -42.00 -2.99 -15.86
CA GLU A 110 -43.09 -3.59 -16.65
C GLU A 110 -42.64 -4.80 -17.47
N ASN A 111 -41.29 -4.96 -17.64
CA ASN A 111 -40.66 -5.98 -18.48
C ASN A 111 -39.77 -6.93 -17.66
N PRO A 112 -39.49 -8.14 -18.17
CA PRO A 112 -38.55 -9.05 -17.54
C PRO A 112 -37.10 -8.61 -17.76
N ASP A 113 -36.72 -7.47 -17.16
CA ASP A 113 -35.40 -6.86 -17.28
C ASP A 113 -34.31 -7.67 -16.57
N THR A 114 -33.05 -7.35 -16.86
CA THR A 114 -31.89 -7.94 -16.18
C THR A 114 -30.94 -6.88 -15.70
N ILE A 115 -30.31 -7.14 -14.54
CA ILE A 115 -29.23 -6.31 -13.96
C ILE A 115 -28.01 -7.19 -13.72
N GLN A 116 -26.82 -6.73 -14.12
CA GLN A 116 -25.54 -7.33 -13.78
C GLN A 116 -24.60 -6.28 -13.22
N VAL A 117 -24.07 -6.53 -12.05
CA VAL A 117 -23.04 -5.69 -11.43
C VAL A 117 -21.66 -6.25 -11.78
N LEU A 118 -20.75 -5.40 -12.25
CA LEU A 118 -19.46 -5.86 -12.78
C LEU A 118 -18.31 -5.82 -11.78
N THR A 119 -18.47 -5.13 -10.67
CA THR A 119 -17.37 -4.95 -9.69
C THR A 119 -17.80 -5.32 -8.28
N ASP A 120 -16.88 -5.94 -7.52
CA ASP A 120 -17.11 -6.34 -6.12
C ASP A 120 -17.53 -5.16 -5.25
N ASP A 121 -16.99 -3.97 -5.52
CA ASP A 121 -17.31 -2.77 -4.77
C ASP A 121 -18.77 -2.40 -4.89
N VAL A 122 -19.25 -2.29 -6.13
CA VAL A 122 -20.65 -1.97 -6.42
C VAL A 122 -21.58 -3.10 -5.97
N ALA A 123 -21.18 -4.36 -6.19
CA ALA A 123 -21.94 -5.53 -5.76
C ALA A 123 -22.19 -5.52 -4.24
N THR A 124 -21.15 -5.29 -3.46
CA THR A 124 -21.24 -5.24 -1.97
C THR A 124 -22.13 -4.08 -1.52
N ILE A 125 -21.92 -2.88 -2.08
CA ILE A 125 -22.69 -1.69 -1.68
C ILE A 125 -24.17 -1.85 -2.01
N LEU A 126 -24.49 -2.40 -3.17
CA LEU A 126 -25.87 -2.62 -3.60
C LEU A 126 -26.49 -3.91 -3.04
N GLY A 127 -25.69 -4.80 -2.48
CA GLY A 127 -26.15 -6.10 -1.99
C GLY A 127 -26.51 -7.08 -3.11
N PHE A 128 -25.94 -6.91 -4.32
CA PHE A 128 -26.05 -7.87 -5.42
C PHE A 128 -24.82 -8.78 -5.45
N ASP A 129 -24.95 -9.94 -6.06
CA ASP A 129 -23.80 -10.71 -6.50
C ASP A 129 -23.35 -10.26 -7.92
N LEU A 130 -22.24 -10.84 -8.41
CA LEU A 130 -21.72 -10.50 -9.75
C LEU A 130 -22.43 -11.22 -10.91
N ASN A 131 -23.41 -12.06 -10.61
CA ASN A 131 -24.18 -12.76 -11.62
C ASN A 131 -25.27 -11.87 -12.21
N VAL A 132 -25.74 -12.23 -13.38
CA VAL A 132 -26.91 -11.58 -13.98
C VAL A 132 -28.15 -11.87 -13.13
N GLN A 133 -28.81 -10.82 -12.65
CA GLN A 133 -30.07 -10.90 -11.94
C GLN A 133 -31.20 -10.72 -12.94
N THR A 134 -32.12 -11.69 -12.98
CA THR A 134 -33.32 -11.63 -13.84
C THR A 134 -34.50 -11.22 -12.99
N ALA A 135 -35.36 -10.34 -13.53
CA ALA A 135 -36.55 -9.88 -12.86
C ALA A 135 -37.55 -11.04 -12.61
N SER A 136 -38.10 -11.03 -11.41
CA SER A 136 -39.17 -11.94 -10.98
C SER A 136 -40.51 -11.27 -11.04
N LEU A 137 -41.59 -12.06 -11.15
CA LEU A 137 -42.95 -11.53 -11.10
C LEU A 137 -43.28 -11.00 -9.71
N ILE A 138 -43.90 -9.83 -9.59
CA ILE A 138 -44.34 -9.24 -8.33
C ILE A 138 -45.31 -10.16 -7.57
N SER A 139 -46.14 -10.90 -8.28
CA SER A 139 -47.05 -11.90 -7.69
C SER A 139 -46.30 -13.01 -6.92
N SER A 140 -44.99 -13.20 -7.11
CA SER A 140 -44.19 -14.17 -6.37
C SER A 140 -43.69 -13.65 -5.02
N ASP A 141 -43.74 -12.33 -4.74
CA ASP A 141 -43.37 -11.73 -3.48
C ASP A 141 -44.46 -10.77 -2.97
N PRO A 142 -45.36 -11.23 -2.08
CA PRO A 142 -46.47 -10.43 -1.57
C PRO A 142 -46.06 -9.22 -0.73
N SER A 143 -44.79 -9.12 -0.34
CA SER A 143 -44.27 -7.95 0.39
C SER A 143 -44.08 -6.72 -0.52
N ILE A 144 -44.08 -6.92 -1.85
CA ILE A 144 -43.91 -5.86 -2.85
C ILE A 144 -45.28 -5.45 -3.38
N TYR A 145 -45.74 -4.27 -2.93
CA TYR A 145 -46.91 -3.63 -3.51
C TYR A 145 -46.50 -2.51 -4.43
N ALA A 146 -46.59 -2.74 -5.75
CA ALA A 146 -46.13 -1.79 -6.76
C ALA A 146 -47.13 -1.72 -7.93
N PRO A 147 -48.23 -0.96 -7.79
CA PRO A 147 -49.23 -0.84 -8.84
C PRO A 147 -48.60 -0.19 -10.11
N GLY A 148 -48.89 -0.81 -11.26
CA GLY A 148 -48.33 -0.37 -12.55
C GLY A 148 -47.05 -1.09 -12.96
N TYR A 149 -46.48 -1.96 -12.12
CA TYR A 149 -45.32 -2.79 -12.45
C TYR A 149 -45.67 -4.27 -12.38
N THR A 150 -45.01 -5.06 -13.20
CA THR A 150 -45.23 -6.52 -13.28
C THR A 150 -44.06 -7.31 -12.71
N TYR A 151 -42.84 -6.77 -12.78
CA TYR A 151 -41.63 -7.44 -12.45
C TYR A 151 -40.80 -6.63 -11.43
N PHE A 152 -39.94 -7.31 -10.70
CA PHE A 152 -38.96 -6.70 -9.77
C PHE A 152 -37.61 -7.42 -9.78
N ILE A 153 -36.55 -6.69 -9.45
CA ILE A 153 -35.25 -7.23 -9.05
C ILE A 153 -34.93 -6.65 -7.67
N LYS A 154 -34.79 -7.50 -6.66
CA LYS A 154 -34.44 -7.11 -5.30
C LYS A 154 -33.04 -7.66 -4.98
N SER A 155 -32.18 -6.86 -4.37
CA SER A 155 -30.84 -7.32 -3.98
C SER A 155 -30.92 -8.53 -3.05
N GLN A 156 -30.01 -9.50 -3.24
CA GLN A 156 -29.96 -10.74 -2.46
C GLN A 156 -29.51 -10.46 -1.03
N PHE A 157 -28.53 -9.57 -0.87
CA PHE A 157 -27.90 -9.23 0.39
C PHE A 157 -28.30 -7.83 0.84
N ILE A 158 -27.99 -7.51 2.09
CA ILE A 158 -28.08 -6.14 2.61
C ILE A 158 -27.00 -5.31 1.95
N GLY A 159 -27.33 -4.11 1.49
CA GLY A 159 -26.35 -3.15 0.96
C GLY A 159 -25.42 -2.64 2.04
N ASP A 160 -24.12 -2.76 1.85
CA ASP A 160 -23.10 -2.32 2.82
C ASP A 160 -22.43 -1.01 2.37
N MET A 161 -22.82 0.09 3.01
CA MET A 161 -22.25 1.42 2.76
C MET A 161 -20.96 1.68 3.58
N THR A 162 -20.60 0.78 4.51
CA THR A 162 -19.52 1.01 5.49
C THR A 162 -18.16 0.43 5.04
N LYS A 163 -18.01 0.10 3.77
CA LYS A 163 -16.96 -0.78 3.22
C LYS A 163 -15.51 -0.45 3.57
N ASN A 164 -15.14 0.75 3.98
CA ASN A 164 -13.74 1.13 4.20
C ASN A 164 -13.51 1.73 5.59
N ASP A 165 -13.30 0.87 6.57
CA ASP A 165 -13.16 1.25 7.98
C ASP A 165 -11.71 1.32 8.46
N PHE A 166 -10.73 0.84 7.67
CA PHE A 166 -9.33 0.78 8.09
C PHE A 166 -8.41 1.43 7.07
N ILE A 167 -7.43 2.16 7.59
CA ILE A 167 -6.23 2.58 6.86
C ILE A 167 -5.02 1.92 7.52
N PHE A 168 -4.12 1.40 6.71
CA PHE A 168 -2.88 0.78 7.16
C PHE A 168 -1.71 1.72 6.90
N LEU A 169 -0.91 1.93 7.94
CA LEU A 169 0.35 2.65 7.87
C LEU A 169 1.48 1.64 7.82
N ASP A 170 2.26 1.70 6.76
CA ASP A 170 3.50 0.95 6.61
C ASP A 170 4.69 1.91 6.69
N ILE A 171 5.66 1.55 7.53
CA ILE A 171 6.93 2.25 7.71
C ILE A 171 8.03 1.19 7.59
N PRO A 172 8.58 0.98 6.38
CA PRO A 172 9.52 -0.13 6.13
C PRO A 172 10.72 -0.16 7.07
N GLU A 173 11.22 1.00 7.49
CA GLU A 173 12.35 1.10 8.41
C GLU A 173 12.02 0.63 9.84
N LEU A 174 10.72 0.59 10.16
CA LEU A 174 10.19 0.13 11.45
C LEU A 174 9.43 -1.19 11.31
N SER A 175 9.47 -1.81 10.12
CA SER A 175 8.73 -3.05 9.87
C SER A 175 9.23 -4.18 10.76
N HIS A 176 8.30 -5.01 11.19
CA HIS A 176 8.57 -6.19 11.99
C HIS A 176 7.59 -7.30 11.61
N THR A 177 7.91 -8.51 11.99
CA THR A 177 7.11 -9.70 11.66
C THR A 177 5.90 -9.93 12.58
N LYS A 178 5.61 -9.00 13.50
CA LYS A 178 4.55 -9.18 14.51
C LYS A 178 3.14 -8.85 13.98
N PHE A 179 3.03 -7.97 12.99
CA PHE A 179 1.75 -7.75 12.32
C PHE A 179 1.56 -8.81 11.22
N GLN A 180 0.53 -9.61 11.36
CA GLN A 180 0.19 -10.65 10.41
C GLN A 180 -1.26 -10.51 9.99
N ASP A 181 -1.49 -10.58 8.68
CA ASP A 181 -2.82 -10.64 8.12
C ASP A 181 -3.34 -12.08 8.20
N ALA A 182 -4.53 -12.27 8.76
CA ALA A 182 -5.18 -13.57 8.77
C ALA A 182 -5.78 -13.84 7.40
N VAL A 183 -5.25 -14.81 6.69
CA VAL A 183 -5.76 -15.22 5.38
C VAL A 183 -6.45 -16.57 5.48
N SER A 184 -7.60 -16.71 4.82
CA SER A 184 -8.39 -17.95 4.85
C SER A 184 -7.74 -19.12 4.10
N ASN A 185 -6.78 -18.82 3.21
CA ASN A 185 -6.02 -19.82 2.45
C ASN A 185 -4.56 -19.36 2.34
N PRO A 186 -3.66 -19.83 3.19
CA PRO A 186 -2.25 -19.48 3.14
C PRO A 186 -1.60 -20.21 1.97
N GLN A 187 -1.72 -19.65 0.77
CA GLN A 187 -0.84 -20.08 -0.32
C GLN A 187 0.55 -19.53 -0.07
N MET A 188 1.54 -20.41 -0.26
CA MET A 188 2.95 -20.16 0.05
C MET A 188 3.41 -18.78 -0.39
N THR A 189 3.84 -18.03 0.58
CA THR A 189 4.45 -16.72 0.40
C THR A 189 5.86 -16.91 -0.15
N THR A 190 6.09 -16.66 -1.41
CA THR A 190 7.44 -16.66 -1.97
C THR A 190 8.12 -15.33 -1.68
N ARG A 191 9.10 -15.33 -0.78
CA ARG A 191 9.96 -14.17 -0.55
C ARG A 191 10.99 -14.09 -1.66
N THR A 192 10.95 -13.03 -2.44
CA THR A 192 12.04 -12.71 -3.37
C THR A 192 12.95 -11.70 -2.69
N ILE A 193 14.21 -12.07 -2.52
CA ILE A 193 15.26 -11.18 -1.97
C ILE A 193 16.00 -10.59 -3.17
N ASP A 194 16.15 -9.26 -3.22
CA ASP A 194 16.93 -8.60 -4.25
C ASP A 194 18.45 -8.84 -4.05
N LYS A 195 19.24 -8.39 -5.02
CA LYS A 195 20.71 -8.54 -5.00
C LYS A 195 21.38 -7.83 -3.82
N ASN A 196 20.64 -6.99 -3.09
CA ASN A 196 21.13 -6.19 -1.95
C ASN A 196 20.64 -6.74 -0.62
N GLY A 197 19.94 -7.89 -0.61
CA GLY A 197 19.44 -8.50 0.61
C GLY A 197 18.10 -7.93 1.10
N ASN A 198 17.45 -7.03 0.35
CA ASN A 198 16.16 -6.48 0.71
C ASN A 198 15.05 -7.44 0.29
N VAL A 199 14.06 -7.63 1.14
CA VAL A 199 12.87 -8.41 0.81
C VAL A 199 12.05 -7.61 -0.20
N VAL A 200 12.16 -8.00 -1.48
CA VAL A 200 11.32 -7.49 -2.53
C VAL A 200 10.12 -8.39 -2.63
N ASN A 201 9.04 -7.84 -2.27
CA ASN A 201 7.67 -8.27 -2.44
C ASN A 201 7.32 -9.74 -2.63
N ILE A 202 6.27 -10.07 -2.00
CA ILE A 202 5.74 -11.40 -1.82
C ILE A 202 4.45 -11.49 -2.63
N SER A 203 4.44 -12.31 -3.64
CA SER A 203 3.22 -12.67 -4.36
C SER A 203 2.52 -13.83 -3.64
N THR A 204 1.32 -13.58 -3.15
CA THR A 204 0.39 -14.65 -2.79
C THR A 204 -0.41 -15.05 -4.02
N GLY A 205 -0.73 -16.34 -4.19
CA GLY A 205 -1.29 -16.94 -5.39
C GLY A 205 -2.61 -16.37 -5.94
N ASN A 206 -3.21 -15.36 -5.29
CA ASN A 206 -4.38 -14.63 -5.77
C ASN A 206 -4.12 -13.15 -6.07
N GLY A 207 -2.86 -12.76 -6.25
CA GLY A 207 -2.51 -11.41 -6.70
C GLY A 207 -2.68 -10.29 -5.67
N LYS A 208 -3.17 -10.55 -4.47
CA LYS A 208 -3.25 -9.55 -3.39
C LYS A 208 -2.01 -9.66 -2.49
N PRO A 209 -1.17 -8.62 -2.38
CA PRO A 209 -0.02 -8.64 -1.48
C PRO A 209 -0.47 -8.80 -0.03
N SER A 210 0.26 -9.56 0.77
CA SER A 210 0.01 -9.65 2.21
C SER A 210 0.34 -8.34 2.90
N LEU A 211 -0.48 -7.89 3.86
CA LEU A 211 -0.17 -6.77 4.76
C LEU A 211 0.82 -7.17 5.87
N THR A 212 1.51 -8.30 5.71
CA THR A 212 2.51 -8.75 6.67
C THR A 212 3.64 -7.73 6.76
N GLY A 213 3.90 -7.26 7.97
CA GLY A 213 4.99 -6.32 8.24
C GLY A 213 4.60 -4.84 8.18
N VAL A 214 3.32 -4.48 7.92
CA VAL A 214 2.87 -3.09 8.12
C VAL A 214 3.07 -2.67 9.57
N PHE A 215 3.26 -1.37 9.76
CA PHE A 215 3.48 -0.83 11.09
C PHE A 215 2.22 -0.90 11.94
N THR A 216 1.05 -0.49 11.40
CA THR A 216 -0.25 -0.54 12.11
C THR A 216 -1.44 -0.37 11.19
N GLY A 217 -2.63 -0.74 11.70
CA GLY A 217 -3.93 -0.41 11.16
C GLY A 217 -4.66 0.60 12.04
N ILE A 218 -5.31 1.59 11.44
CA ILE A 218 -6.06 2.64 12.14
C ILE A 218 -7.51 2.61 11.63
N THR A 219 -8.46 2.52 12.56
CA THR A 219 -9.88 2.54 12.25
C THR A 219 -10.32 3.94 11.82
N MET A 220 -11.03 4.01 10.72
CA MET A 220 -11.59 5.26 10.16
C MET A 220 -13.08 5.37 10.54
N ASP A 221 -13.35 5.72 11.78
CA ASP A 221 -14.68 5.85 12.41
C ASP A 221 -15.27 7.27 12.28
N VAL A 222 -14.72 8.07 11.38
CA VAL A 222 -15.16 9.44 11.11
C VAL A 222 -15.83 9.54 9.75
N ALA A 223 -16.71 10.51 9.58
CA ALA A 223 -17.37 10.75 8.30
C ALA A 223 -16.35 11.07 7.19
N PRO A 224 -16.63 10.71 5.93
CA PRO A 224 -15.81 11.10 4.79
C PRO A 224 -15.68 12.64 4.67
N ASN A 225 -14.58 13.06 4.04
CA ASN A 225 -14.20 14.47 3.95
C ASN A 225 -13.99 15.16 5.29
N THR A 226 -13.80 14.36 6.35
CA THR A 226 -13.37 14.84 7.68
C THR A 226 -12.00 14.28 8.02
N VAL A 227 -11.47 14.65 9.18
CA VAL A 227 -10.14 14.23 9.61
C VAL A 227 -10.26 13.33 10.82
N LYS A 228 -9.74 12.13 10.73
CA LYS A 228 -9.52 11.25 11.90
C LYS A 228 -8.34 11.77 12.69
N ILE A 229 -8.55 12.01 13.96
CA ILE A 229 -7.46 12.25 14.92
C ILE A 229 -7.38 11.01 15.82
N PHE A 230 -6.43 10.15 15.50
CA PHE A 230 -6.07 9.02 16.34
C PHE A 230 -5.20 9.52 17.51
N LYS A 231 -5.47 9.00 18.71
CA LYS A 231 -4.66 9.25 19.91
C LYS A 231 -4.31 7.91 20.56
N ASN A 232 -3.15 7.83 21.18
CA ASN A 232 -2.70 6.61 21.87
C ASN A 232 -3.67 6.10 22.96
N ASN A 233 -4.56 6.95 23.45
CA ASN A 233 -5.61 6.56 24.41
C ASN A 233 -6.76 5.78 23.75
N ASP A 234 -6.92 5.85 22.42
CA ASP A 234 -7.97 5.11 21.72
C ASP A 234 -7.65 3.60 21.77
N TYR A 235 -6.44 3.25 21.37
CA TYR A 235 -5.79 1.96 21.58
C TYR A 235 -4.27 2.12 21.36
N PRO A 236 -3.43 1.52 22.23
CA PRO A 236 -1.98 1.73 22.14
C PRO A 236 -1.41 1.00 20.90
N ILE A 237 -0.73 1.75 20.04
CA ILE A 237 0.07 1.21 18.94
C ILE A 237 1.53 1.31 19.35
N SER A 238 2.12 0.18 19.71
CA SER A 238 3.48 0.11 20.22
C SER A 238 4.20 -1.14 19.73
N ILE A 239 5.42 -0.94 19.26
CA ILE A 239 6.28 -2.01 18.75
C ILE A 239 7.60 -1.98 19.48
N SER A 240 7.97 -3.13 20.03
CA SER A 240 9.26 -3.33 20.69
C SER A 240 10.20 -4.14 19.80
N TYR A 241 11.47 -3.77 19.78
CA TYR A 241 12.53 -4.41 19.00
C TYR A 241 13.48 -5.15 19.93
N ASP A 242 13.75 -6.40 19.60
CA ASP A 242 14.73 -7.23 20.27
C ASP A 242 15.46 -8.09 19.20
N PRO A 243 16.73 -7.78 18.89
CA PRO A 243 17.54 -6.68 19.42
C PRO A 243 17.04 -5.29 19.00
N PRO A 244 17.45 -4.21 19.73
CA PRO A 244 17.12 -2.84 19.36
C PRO A 244 17.58 -2.49 17.94
N LEU A 245 16.82 -1.62 17.24
CA LEU A 245 17.24 -1.10 15.94
C LEU A 245 18.49 -0.21 16.12
N SER A 246 19.54 -0.49 15.38
CA SER A 246 20.82 0.20 15.51
C SER A 246 20.70 1.70 15.24
N GLN A 247 19.99 2.08 14.19
CA GLN A 247 19.77 3.47 13.80
C GLN A 247 18.57 3.62 12.89
N VAL A 248 17.80 4.69 13.11
CA VAL A 248 16.75 5.18 12.22
C VAL A 248 17.10 6.59 11.78
N SER A 249 17.31 6.83 10.51
CA SER A 249 17.66 8.13 9.92
C SER A 249 16.66 8.64 8.89
N ILE A 250 15.83 7.75 8.38
CA ILE A 250 14.78 8.02 7.41
C ILE A 250 13.52 7.30 7.85
N LEU A 251 12.37 7.86 7.51
CA LEU A 251 11.06 7.24 7.67
C LEU A 251 10.32 7.34 6.34
N THR A 252 9.97 6.20 5.78
CA THR A 252 9.14 6.10 4.58
C THR A 252 7.71 5.77 5.02
N MET A 253 6.79 6.67 4.72
CA MET A 253 5.39 6.55 5.08
C MET A 253 4.60 6.06 3.88
N ASN A 254 3.95 4.90 4.01
CA ASN A 254 3.05 4.36 2.99
C ASN A 254 1.68 4.14 3.63
N TRP A 255 0.65 4.70 3.01
CA TRP A 255 -0.72 4.57 3.49
C TRP A 255 -1.54 3.70 2.54
N TYR A 256 -2.09 2.61 3.06
CA TYR A 256 -2.88 1.65 2.28
C TYR A 256 -4.32 1.57 2.79
N ASP A 257 -5.24 1.34 1.87
CA ASP A 257 -6.61 0.94 2.20
C ASP A 257 -6.69 -0.57 2.54
N LYS A 258 -7.85 -1.05 2.92
CA LYS A 258 -8.08 -2.47 3.22
C LYS A 258 -7.88 -3.39 2.01
N ASN A 259 -7.95 -2.85 0.79
CA ASN A 259 -7.70 -3.58 -0.45
C ASN A 259 -6.22 -3.55 -0.83
N ARG A 260 -5.36 -2.92 0.00
CA ARG A 260 -3.90 -2.78 -0.20
C ARG A 260 -3.52 -1.86 -1.34
N ASN A 261 -4.43 -1.00 -1.76
CA ASN A 261 -4.10 0.09 -2.65
C ASN A 261 -3.59 1.28 -1.84
N LEU A 262 -2.68 2.06 -2.43
CA LEU A 262 -2.30 3.33 -1.83
C LEU A 262 -3.52 4.23 -1.72
N VAL A 263 -3.75 4.78 -0.52
CA VAL A 263 -4.87 5.69 -0.24
C VAL A 263 -4.74 6.93 -1.12
N ASN A 264 -5.80 7.29 -1.81
CA ASN A 264 -5.85 8.57 -2.51
C ASN A 264 -6.42 9.64 -1.58
N PHE A 265 -5.57 10.52 -1.05
CA PHE A 265 -5.99 11.62 -0.18
C PHE A 265 -6.63 12.78 -0.94
N GLN A 266 -6.85 12.67 -2.26
CA GLN A 266 -7.58 13.64 -3.10
C GLN A 266 -6.98 15.06 -3.07
N GLY A 267 -5.76 15.24 -2.57
CA GLY A 267 -5.14 16.55 -2.39
C GLY A 267 -5.79 17.45 -1.31
N LEU A 268 -6.77 16.90 -0.56
CA LEU A 268 -7.58 17.70 0.36
C LEU A 268 -6.82 18.17 1.59
N GLU A 269 -6.09 17.29 2.23
CA GLU A 269 -5.31 17.63 3.42
C GLU A 269 -4.10 16.71 3.58
N ASP A 270 -3.05 17.25 4.16
CA ASP A 270 -1.88 16.46 4.49
C ASP A 270 -2.11 15.64 5.76
N ASN A 271 -1.54 14.45 5.78
CA ASN A 271 -1.50 13.60 6.96
C ASN A 271 -0.30 13.94 7.84
N ALA A 272 -0.41 13.64 9.14
CA ALA A 272 0.68 13.79 10.07
C ALA A 272 0.66 12.70 11.14
N VAL A 273 1.85 12.30 11.59
CA VAL A 273 2.02 11.30 12.65
C VAL A 273 3.07 11.80 13.65
N ILE A 274 2.80 11.61 14.93
CA ILE A 274 3.79 11.81 16.00
C ILE A 274 4.18 10.43 16.52
N LEU A 275 5.44 10.08 16.35
CA LEU A 275 6.05 8.85 16.84
C LEU A 275 6.86 9.13 18.10
N ARG A 276 6.74 8.26 19.09
CA ARG A 276 7.60 8.24 20.28
C ARG A 276 8.62 7.11 20.15
N PHE A 277 9.89 7.44 20.16
CA PHE A 277 11.00 6.51 20.15
C PHE A 277 11.56 6.38 21.56
N THR A 278 11.60 5.19 22.10
CA THR A 278 12.29 4.87 23.35
C THR A 278 13.61 4.19 23.02
N VAL A 279 14.71 4.73 23.50
CA VAL A 279 16.06 4.21 23.24
C VAL A 279 16.77 3.86 24.54
N ASP A 280 17.65 2.88 24.50
CA ASP A 280 18.56 2.60 25.60
C ASP A 280 19.70 3.61 25.60
N LYS A 281 20.03 4.17 26.78
CA LYS A 281 21.14 5.12 26.93
C LYS A 281 22.51 4.45 26.84
N ASP A 282 22.57 3.21 27.26
CA ASP A 282 23.80 2.45 27.20
C ASP A 282 23.78 1.66 25.87
N PRO A 283 24.78 1.85 25.00
CA PRO A 283 24.95 0.94 23.89
C PRO A 283 25.13 -0.48 24.47
N PRO A 284 24.58 -1.50 23.82
CA PRO A 284 24.82 -2.87 24.24
C PRO A 284 26.36 -3.04 24.33
N LYS A 285 26.82 -3.65 25.43
CA LYS A 285 28.25 -3.98 25.64
C LYS A 285 28.75 -5.04 24.64
N GLU A 286 28.24 -5.06 23.44
CA GLU A 286 28.65 -6.00 22.39
C GLU A 286 30.08 -5.79 21.91
N LEU A 287 30.65 -4.62 22.19
CA LEU A 287 31.99 -4.30 21.71
C LEU A 287 33.12 -4.85 22.57
N ASP A 288 32.90 -5.00 23.87
CA ASP A 288 34.00 -5.45 24.78
C ASP A 288 34.49 -6.86 24.42
N TRP A 289 33.60 -7.80 24.04
CA TRP A 289 34.05 -9.14 23.69
C TRP A 289 34.64 -9.24 22.28
N ILE A 290 34.19 -8.38 21.33
CA ILE A 290 34.77 -8.32 19.98
C ILE A 290 36.17 -7.73 20.04
N ASP A 291 36.37 -6.71 20.84
CA ASP A 291 37.71 -6.11 21.05
C ASP A 291 38.63 -7.05 21.85
N GLU A 292 38.08 -7.76 22.84
CA GLU A 292 38.81 -8.81 23.56
C GLU A 292 39.21 -10.00 22.67
N ILE A 293 38.32 -10.40 21.73
CA ILE A 293 38.65 -11.43 20.73
C ILE A 293 39.70 -10.92 19.74
N LYS A 294 39.58 -9.67 19.28
CA LYS A 294 40.60 -9.08 18.40
C LYS A 294 41.96 -8.96 19.08
N GLU A 295 41.98 -8.53 20.34
CA GLU A 295 43.20 -8.44 21.12
C GLU A 295 43.84 -9.83 21.30
N LYS A 296 43.06 -10.84 21.68
CA LYS A 296 43.52 -12.24 21.79
C LYS A 296 43.96 -12.84 20.46
N GLN A 297 43.32 -12.49 19.35
CA GLN A 297 43.72 -12.95 18.02
C GLN A 297 44.99 -12.27 17.52
N ILE A 298 45.25 -11.01 17.91
CA ILE A 298 46.47 -10.30 17.55
C ILE A 298 47.68 -10.90 18.33
N GLU A 299 47.47 -11.28 19.59
CA GLU A 299 48.54 -11.91 20.40
C GLU A 299 48.91 -13.34 19.94
N THR A 300 47.97 -14.05 19.31
CA THR A 300 48.18 -15.44 18.88
C THR A 300 48.58 -15.61 17.41
N LEU A 301 48.52 -14.55 16.61
CA LEU A 301 48.96 -14.62 15.23
C LEU A 301 50.51 -14.53 15.16
N PRO A 302 51.19 -15.55 14.60
CA PRO A 302 52.60 -15.42 14.28
C PRO A 302 52.81 -14.23 13.36
N ALA A 303 53.87 -13.43 13.63
CA ALA A 303 54.18 -12.25 12.84
C ALA A 303 54.04 -12.56 11.34
N PRO A 304 53.29 -11.76 10.57
CA PRO A 304 53.07 -12.03 9.15
C PRO A 304 54.44 -12.15 8.47
N PRO A 305 54.66 -13.16 7.64
CA PRO A 305 55.93 -13.33 6.93
C PRO A 305 56.21 -12.04 6.14
N ILE A 306 57.42 -11.50 6.31
CA ILE A 306 57.86 -10.30 5.61
C ILE A 306 57.57 -10.50 4.14
N PRO A 307 56.77 -9.66 3.50
CA PRO A 307 56.40 -9.82 2.11
C PRO A 307 57.66 -9.79 1.25
N LYS A 308 57.94 -10.88 0.56
CA LYS A 308 59.01 -10.92 -0.43
C LYS A 308 58.78 -9.77 -1.42
N PRO A 309 59.82 -8.99 -1.77
CA PRO A 309 59.63 -7.90 -2.73
C PRO A 309 58.99 -8.43 -4.02
N ILE A 310 57.85 -7.92 -4.31
CA ILE A 310 57.11 -8.26 -5.53
C ILE A 310 57.99 -7.79 -6.69
N LYS A 311 58.58 -8.75 -7.44
CA LYS A 311 59.26 -8.41 -8.70
C LYS A 311 58.20 -7.75 -9.60
N GLU A 312 58.34 -6.44 -9.79
CA GLU A 312 57.49 -5.71 -10.73
C GLU A 312 57.54 -6.40 -12.09
N LYS A 313 56.47 -7.09 -12.46
CA LYS A 313 56.29 -7.54 -13.84
C LYS A 313 56.17 -6.28 -14.69
N LYS A 314 57.23 -5.98 -15.49
CA LYS A 314 57.25 -4.90 -16.48
C LYS A 314 55.95 -4.95 -17.29
N VAL A 315 55.06 -4.01 -17.06
CA VAL A 315 53.76 -3.88 -17.74
C VAL A 315 53.94 -3.30 -19.19
N TRP A 316 55.05 -3.60 -19.83
CA TRP A 316 55.36 -3.13 -21.18
C TRP A 316 54.48 -3.78 -22.26
N GLY A 317 53.92 -4.96 -22.03
CA GLY A 317 53.12 -5.66 -23.01
C GLY A 317 51.78 -5.01 -23.32
N ARG A 318 51.14 -4.36 -22.34
CA ARG A 318 49.83 -3.70 -22.58
C ARG A 318 49.90 -2.41 -23.37
N TRP A 319 50.93 -1.63 -23.19
CA TRP A 319 51.16 -0.41 -23.97
C TRP A 319 51.55 -0.72 -25.41
N PHE A 320 52.26 -1.80 -25.65
CA PHE A 320 52.63 -2.24 -27.00
C PHE A 320 51.44 -2.70 -27.82
N LEU A 321 50.50 -3.43 -27.18
CA LEU A 321 49.24 -3.84 -27.84
C LEU A 321 48.35 -2.63 -28.16
N MET A 322 48.31 -1.63 -27.30
CA MET A 322 47.53 -0.39 -27.54
C MET A 322 48.07 0.43 -28.69
N LEU A 323 49.40 0.51 -28.85
CA LEU A 323 50.06 1.15 -29.96
C LEU A 323 49.80 0.43 -31.31
N ILE A 324 49.80 -0.92 -31.31
CA ILE A 324 49.47 -1.70 -32.49
C ILE A 324 48.00 -1.48 -32.90
N PHE A 325 47.09 -1.40 -31.94
CA PHE A 325 45.69 -1.15 -32.23
C PHE A 325 45.40 0.24 -32.78
N LEU A 326 46.11 1.25 -32.29
CA LEU A 326 46.02 2.62 -32.81
C LEU A 326 46.63 2.73 -34.24
N ALA A 327 47.75 2.04 -34.51
CA ALA A 327 48.32 1.98 -35.83
C ALA A 327 47.37 1.30 -36.84
N PHE A 328 46.66 0.24 -36.43
CA PHE A 328 45.73 -0.44 -37.32
C PHE A 328 44.52 0.44 -37.66
N ILE A 329 43.97 1.20 -36.68
CA ILE A 329 42.89 2.17 -36.92
C ILE A 329 43.35 3.26 -37.88
N GLY A 330 44.59 3.76 -37.74
CA GLY A 330 45.17 4.75 -38.65
C GLY A 330 45.28 4.27 -40.10
N VAL A 331 45.71 3.03 -40.32
CA VAL A 331 45.79 2.42 -41.66
C VAL A 331 44.41 2.22 -42.29
N VAL A 332 43.41 1.81 -41.49
CA VAL A 332 42.02 1.65 -41.99
C VAL A 332 41.40 3.00 -42.35
N ALA A 333 41.66 4.05 -41.56
CA ALA A 333 41.20 5.40 -41.84
C ALA A 333 41.83 5.98 -43.12
N LEU A 334 43.13 5.79 -43.33
CA LEU A 334 43.85 6.20 -44.55
C LEU A 334 43.37 5.48 -45.82
N ARG A 335 42.98 4.20 -45.72
CA ARG A 335 42.40 3.47 -46.85
C ARG A 335 40.98 3.95 -47.24
N ARG A 336 40.22 4.51 -46.29
CA ARG A 336 38.91 5.08 -46.60
C ARG A 336 38.97 6.46 -47.27
N VAL A 337 40.04 7.22 -47.06
CA VAL A 337 40.21 8.56 -47.65
C VAL A 337 40.74 8.48 -49.09
N ASN A 338 41.47 7.40 -49.48
CA ASN A 338 42.08 7.20 -50.78
C ASN A 338 41.39 6.11 -51.63
N GLY A 339 40.11 5.92 -51.48
CA GLY A 339 39.31 5.05 -52.36
C GLY A 339 39.19 5.65 -53.76
N PRO A 340 39.21 4.84 -54.81
CA PRO A 340 39.28 5.34 -56.20
C PRO A 340 38.02 6.09 -56.61
N VAL A 341 38.25 7.11 -57.40
CA VAL A 341 37.26 7.92 -58.14
C VAL A 341 36.52 7.03 -59.15
#